data_8a28bd2f5fae49743856c99873c9e9a9
#
_entry.id   8a28bd2f5fae49743856c99873c9e9a9
#
_cell.length_a   1.000
_cell.length_b   1.000
_cell.length_c   1.000
_cell.angle_alpha   90.00
_cell.angle_beta   90.00
_cell.angle_gamma   90.00
#
_symmetry.space_group_name_H-M   'P 1'
#
loop_
_entity.id
_entity.type
_entity.pdbx_description
1 polymer ?
#
loop_
_entity_poly.entity_id
_entity_poly.type
_entity_poly.pdbx_seq_one_letter_code
_entity_poly.pdbx_strand_id
1 'polypeptide(L)'
;MRTEKEIYDLVLNFAFQDERIRIVTLEGSRTNVNIPKDNLQDYDITFFVIDMGEFLKSDDWLSVFGNIIMMQKPEDMELFPPEEKGFSYIMLFDDGVKIDLTLLPVSMLEEYLTRDKLVKIMLDKDNMIKTEIVPTDEDYYIKCPTERKFDDCCNEFWNVATYVSKGLLRGEILFAID
;
A
#
# COMPACT_ATOMS: atom_id res chain seq x y z
N MET A 1 11.63 -10.68 15.00
CA MET A 1 10.92 -10.31 13.75
C MET A 1 10.56 -11.58 13.02
N ARG A 2 9.32 -11.77 12.66
CA ARG A 2 8.83 -12.91 11.89
C ARG A 2 9.42 -12.89 10.48
N THR A 3 9.62 -14.06 9.90
CA THR A 3 10.06 -14.20 8.52
C THR A 3 8.93 -13.92 7.53
N GLU A 4 9.27 -13.61 6.27
CA GLU A 4 8.28 -13.41 5.20
C GLU A 4 7.33 -14.61 5.07
N LYS A 5 7.89 -15.83 5.15
CA LYS A 5 7.10 -17.05 5.10
C LYS A 5 6.08 -17.17 6.24
N GLU A 6 6.49 -16.85 7.47
CA GLU A 6 5.59 -16.89 8.63
C GLU A 6 4.44 -15.89 8.49
N ILE A 7 4.70 -14.70 7.94
CA ILE A 7 3.65 -13.70 7.69
C ILE A 7 2.69 -14.18 6.60
N TYR A 8 3.21 -14.70 5.47
CA TYR A 8 2.35 -15.22 4.40
C TYR A 8 1.51 -16.40 4.87
N ASP A 9 2.11 -17.36 5.58
CA ASP A 9 1.39 -18.51 6.12
C ASP A 9 0.27 -18.06 7.08
N LEU A 10 0.54 -17.08 7.93
CA LEU A 10 -0.43 -16.53 8.88
C LEU A 10 -1.63 -15.88 8.17
N VAL A 11 -1.33 -14.99 7.22
CA VAL A 11 -2.34 -14.26 6.43
C VAL A 11 -3.20 -15.23 5.61
N LEU A 12 -2.54 -16.15 4.90
CA LEU A 12 -3.24 -17.10 4.04
C LEU A 12 -4.08 -18.12 4.84
N ASN A 13 -3.58 -18.60 5.99
CA ASN A 13 -4.34 -19.50 6.85
C ASN A 13 -5.58 -18.81 7.42
N PHE A 14 -5.45 -17.57 7.88
CA PHE A 14 -6.59 -16.78 8.33
C PHE A 14 -7.61 -16.60 7.21
N ALA A 15 -7.16 -16.11 6.06
CA ALA A 15 -8.04 -15.88 4.92
C ALA A 15 -8.70 -17.17 4.42
N PHE A 16 -7.99 -18.30 4.42
CA PHE A 16 -8.53 -19.58 3.98
C PHE A 16 -9.64 -20.08 4.88
N GLN A 17 -9.53 -19.88 6.20
CA GLN A 17 -10.52 -20.32 7.19
C GLN A 17 -11.76 -19.41 7.25
N ASP A 18 -11.64 -18.13 6.88
CA ASP A 18 -12.77 -17.19 6.92
C ASP A 18 -13.46 -17.13 5.54
N GLU A 19 -14.67 -17.68 5.47
CA GLU A 19 -15.44 -17.73 4.22
C GLU A 19 -15.86 -16.36 3.70
N ARG A 20 -15.79 -15.33 4.51
CA ARG A 20 -16.08 -13.95 4.07
C ARG A 20 -14.97 -13.38 3.18
N ILE A 21 -13.74 -13.91 3.26
CA ILE A 21 -12.60 -13.51 2.44
C ILE A 21 -12.55 -14.41 1.22
N ARG A 22 -12.58 -13.82 0.02
CA ARG A 22 -12.59 -14.55 -1.24
C ARG A 22 -11.26 -14.51 -1.98
N ILE A 23 -10.61 -13.34 -1.96
CA ILE A 23 -9.33 -13.13 -2.64
C ILE A 23 -8.36 -12.44 -1.68
N VAL A 24 -7.08 -12.77 -1.77
CA VAL A 24 -5.98 -12.11 -1.09
C VAL A 24 -4.95 -11.67 -2.10
N THR A 25 -4.56 -10.41 -2.07
CA THR A 25 -3.46 -9.87 -2.85
C THR A 25 -2.34 -9.38 -1.95
N LEU A 26 -1.14 -9.36 -2.50
CA LEU A 26 0.03 -8.67 -1.96
C LEU A 26 0.42 -7.60 -2.97
N GLU A 27 0.77 -6.43 -2.49
CA GLU A 27 1.02 -5.26 -3.32
C GLU A 27 2.40 -4.64 -3.05
N GLY A 28 2.72 -3.61 -3.81
CA GLY A 28 3.82 -2.70 -3.54
C GLY A 28 5.21 -3.33 -3.62
N SER A 29 6.09 -2.86 -2.78
CA SER A 29 7.53 -3.11 -2.85
C SER A 29 7.92 -4.59 -2.76
N ARG A 30 7.14 -5.41 -2.01
CA ARG A 30 7.42 -6.85 -1.87
C ARG A 30 7.13 -7.65 -3.13
N THR A 31 6.32 -7.12 -4.04
CA THR A 31 6.03 -7.74 -5.34
C THR A 31 7.01 -7.31 -6.42
N ASN A 32 7.78 -6.24 -6.20
CA ASN A 32 8.74 -5.70 -7.16
C ASN A 32 10.03 -6.52 -7.15
N VAL A 33 10.32 -7.17 -8.28
CA VAL A 33 11.52 -7.98 -8.46
C VAL A 33 12.78 -7.15 -8.77
N ASN A 34 12.62 -5.88 -9.11
CA ASN A 34 13.69 -4.98 -9.54
C ASN A 34 14.33 -4.19 -8.39
N ILE A 35 13.79 -4.28 -7.18
CA ILE A 35 14.34 -3.61 -5.99
C ILE A 35 14.93 -4.62 -5.00
N PRO A 36 15.96 -4.25 -4.25
CA PRO A 36 16.49 -5.07 -3.17
C PRO A 36 15.42 -5.34 -2.10
N LYS A 37 15.33 -6.57 -1.65
CA LYS A 37 14.51 -6.93 -0.49
C LYS A 37 15.26 -6.62 0.79
N ASP A 38 14.56 -6.02 1.76
CA ASP A 38 15.07 -5.78 3.10
C ASP A 38 13.99 -6.04 4.17
N ASN A 39 14.39 -5.87 5.43
CA ASN A 39 13.50 -6.11 6.57
C ASN A 39 12.63 -4.88 6.94
N LEU A 40 12.75 -3.77 6.21
CA LEU A 40 11.99 -2.54 6.42
C LEU A 40 10.78 -2.42 5.50
N GLN A 41 10.68 -3.31 4.49
CA GLN A 41 9.53 -3.34 3.60
C GLN A 41 8.27 -3.77 4.38
N ASP A 42 7.20 -2.99 4.24
CA ASP A 42 5.88 -3.31 4.78
C ASP A 42 5.23 -4.49 4.03
N TYR A 43 4.17 -5.02 4.57
CA TYR A 43 3.30 -6.00 3.90
C TYR A 43 2.00 -5.30 3.52
N ASP A 44 1.89 -4.90 2.28
CA ASP A 44 0.68 -4.30 1.71
C ASP A 44 -0.24 -5.44 1.23
N ILE A 45 -1.32 -5.67 1.96
CA ILE A 45 -2.22 -6.81 1.75
C ILE A 45 -3.64 -6.32 1.58
N THR A 46 -4.33 -6.83 0.55
CA THR A 46 -5.76 -6.58 0.40
C THR A 46 -6.56 -7.87 0.52
N PHE A 47 -7.59 -7.84 1.36
CA PHE A 47 -8.63 -8.85 1.43
C PHE A 47 -9.88 -8.40 0.67
N PHE A 48 -10.26 -9.14 -0.34
CA PHE A 48 -11.56 -8.97 -1.00
C PHE A 48 -12.61 -9.77 -0.27
N VAL A 49 -13.58 -9.05 0.29
CA VAL A 49 -14.58 -9.60 1.20
C VAL A 49 -15.99 -9.48 0.64
N ILE A 50 -16.87 -10.43 1.02
CA ILE A 50 -18.28 -10.39 0.62
C ILE A 50 -19.10 -9.43 1.47
N ASP A 51 -18.70 -9.23 2.74
CA ASP A 51 -19.34 -8.31 3.67
C ASP A 51 -18.30 -7.62 4.54
N MET A 52 -17.90 -6.41 4.15
CA MET A 52 -16.95 -5.59 4.90
C MET A 52 -17.51 -5.15 6.25
N GLY A 53 -18.83 -4.90 6.34
CA GLY A 53 -19.47 -4.43 7.56
C GLY A 53 -19.33 -5.40 8.74
N GLU A 54 -19.26 -6.70 8.46
CA GLU A 54 -19.03 -7.70 9.50
C GLU A 54 -17.62 -7.63 10.11
N PHE A 55 -16.62 -7.25 9.36
CA PHE A 55 -15.26 -7.02 9.87
C PHE A 55 -15.15 -5.74 10.70
N LEU A 56 -15.93 -4.72 10.35
CA LEU A 56 -15.89 -3.41 11.02
C LEU A 56 -16.63 -3.38 12.36
N LYS A 57 -17.34 -4.45 12.75
CA LYS A 57 -18.03 -4.52 14.05
C LYS A 57 -17.10 -4.61 15.25
N SER A 58 -15.93 -5.20 15.11
CA SER A 58 -14.91 -5.34 16.14
C SER A 58 -13.55 -5.54 15.49
N ASP A 59 -12.51 -5.01 16.13
CA ASP A 59 -11.11 -5.19 15.73
C ASP A 59 -10.48 -6.46 16.34
N ASP A 60 -11.21 -7.24 17.13
CA ASP A 60 -10.69 -8.41 17.88
C ASP A 60 -10.05 -9.46 16.98
N TRP A 61 -10.55 -9.62 15.75
CA TRP A 61 -10.01 -10.54 14.76
C TRP A 61 -8.57 -10.21 14.32
N LEU A 62 -8.15 -8.95 14.46
CA LEU A 62 -6.79 -8.53 14.13
C LEU A 62 -5.74 -9.11 15.08
N SER A 63 -6.14 -9.52 16.29
CA SER A 63 -5.25 -10.12 17.29
C SER A 63 -4.56 -11.39 16.80
N VAL A 64 -5.12 -12.07 15.80
CA VAL A 64 -4.50 -13.25 15.18
C VAL A 64 -3.17 -12.93 14.51
N PHE A 65 -3.00 -11.70 14.04
CA PHE A 65 -1.76 -11.28 13.34
C PHE A 65 -0.61 -10.94 14.29
N GLY A 66 -0.86 -10.88 15.60
CA GLY A 66 0.17 -10.63 16.61
C GLY A 66 -0.19 -9.53 17.60
N ASN A 67 0.78 -9.14 18.42
CA ASN A 67 0.60 -8.07 19.39
C ASN A 67 0.82 -6.71 18.72
N ILE A 68 -0.27 -5.98 18.48
CA ILE A 68 -0.26 -4.67 17.82
C ILE A 68 0.18 -3.61 18.83
N ILE A 69 1.25 -2.87 18.56
CA ILE A 69 1.74 -1.76 19.39
C ILE A 69 1.28 -0.39 18.87
N MET A 70 0.93 -0.31 17.58
CA MET A 70 0.34 0.88 16.97
C MET A 70 -0.58 0.47 15.83
N MET A 71 -1.75 1.09 15.78
CA MET A 71 -2.70 0.90 14.68
C MET A 71 -3.29 2.23 14.26
N GLN A 72 -3.38 2.43 12.95
CA GLN A 72 -4.10 3.54 12.33
C GLN A 72 -5.22 2.98 11.44
N LYS A 73 -6.38 3.63 11.47
CA LYS A 73 -7.51 3.36 10.60
C LYS A 73 -7.84 4.64 9.84
N PRO A 74 -7.23 4.87 8.66
CA PRO A 74 -7.35 6.14 7.95
C PRO A 74 -8.81 6.55 7.67
N GLU A 75 -9.66 5.58 7.35
CA GLU A 75 -11.07 5.80 7.02
C GLU A 75 -11.92 6.27 8.22
N ASP A 76 -11.43 6.05 9.45
CA ASP A 76 -12.06 6.56 10.70
C ASP A 76 -11.50 7.95 11.11
N MET A 77 -10.56 8.53 10.35
CA MET A 77 -9.89 9.78 10.72
C MET A 77 -10.55 10.99 10.06
N GLU A 78 -10.81 12.05 10.86
CA GLU A 78 -11.27 13.34 10.32
C GLU A 78 -10.13 14.12 9.64
N LEU A 79 -8.89 13.94 10.12
CA LEU A 79 -7.75 14.76 9.69
C LEU A 79 -7.33 14.46 8.24
N PHE A 80 -7.40 13.21 7.83
CA PHE A 80 -7.03 12.75 6.50
C PHE A 80 -8.04 11.71 6.00
N PRO A 81 -9.29 12.10 5.74
CA PRO A 81 -10.29 11.16 5.26
C PRO A 81 -9.88 10.64 3.88
N PRO A 82 -9.81 9.32 3.69
CA PRO A 82 -9.47 8.75 2.40
C PRO A 82 -10.63 8.91 1.41
N GLU A 83 -10.30 9.01 0.13
CA GLU A 83 -11.30 9.08 -0.94
C GLU A 83 -11.76 7.68 -1.42
N GLU A 84 -11.14 6.61 -0.95
CA GLU A 84 -11.36 5.25 -1.44
C GLU A 84 -12.51 4.51 -0.73
N LYS A 85 -13.13 3.58 -1.45
CA LYS A 85 -14.29 2.79 -0.99
C LYS A 85 -13.89 1.56 -0.16
N GLY A 86 -12.68 1.53 0.37
CA GLY A 86 -12.15 0.46 1.20
C GLY A 86 -12.10 0.81 2.67
N PHE A 87 -11.50 -0.05 3.46
CA PHE A 87 -11.16 0.22 4.86
C PHE A 87 -9.82 -0.39 5.19
N SER A 88 -8.91 0.39 5.79
CA SER A 88 -7.53 -0.01 6.01
C SER A 88 -7.16 -0.05 7.48
N TYR A 89 -6.35 -1.03 7.83
CA TYR A 89 -5.70 -1.20 9.12
C TYR A 89 -4.19 -1.16 8.91
N ILE A 90 -3.57 -0.06 9.29
CA ILE A 90 -2.12 0.10 9.26
C ILE A 90 -1.58 -0.31 10.62
N MET A 91 -0.94 -1.47 10.71
CA MET A 91 -0.57 -2.11 11.97
C MET A 91 0.94 -2.28 12.09
N LEU A 92 1.50 -1.80 13.20
CA LEU A 92 2.88 -2.11 13.61
C LEU A 92 2.83 -3.08 14.79
N PHE A 93 3.56 -4.18 14.69
CA PHE A 93 3.63 -5.24 15.69
C PHE A 93 4.88 -5.13 16.57
N ASP A 94 4.83 -5.74 17.75
CA ASP A 94 5.90 -5.71 18.75
C ASP A 94 7.22 -6.35 18.27
N ASP A 95 7.16 -7.19 17.24
CA ASP A 95 8.34 -7.77 16.59
C ASP A 95 8.93 -6.88 15.47
N GLY A 96 8.39 -5.67 15.26
CA GLY A 96 8.83 -4.71 14.26
C GLY A 96 8.28 -4.96 12.84
N VAL A 97 7.42 -5.96 12.65
CA VAL A 97 6.69 -6.16 11.37
C VAL A 97 5.61 -5.09 11.23
N LYS A 98 5.44 -4.54 10.04
CA LYS A 98 4.33 -3.67 9.68
C LYS A 98 3.47 -4.33 8.60
N ILE A 99 2.16 -4.36 8.82
CA ILE A 99 1.17 -4.85 7.86
C ILE A 99 0.15 -3.73 7.60
N ASP A 100 0.00 -3.37 6.35
CA ASP A 100 -1.04 -2.48 5.86
C ASP A 100 -2.11 -3.36 5.21
N LEU A 101 -3.17 -3.62 5.97
CA LEU A 101 -4.25 -4.53 5.56
C LEU A 101 -5.46 -3.73 5.12
N THR A 102 -5.82 -3.84 3.86
CA THR A 102 -6.99 -3.20 3.28
C THR A 102 -8.13 -4.21 3.06
N LEU A 103 -9.33 -3.84 3.42
CA LEU A 103 -10.56 -4.55 3.07
C LEU A 103 -11.20 -3.88 1.88
N LEU A 104 -11.50 -4.64 0.83
CA LEU A 104 -12.28 -4.20 -0.32
C LEU A 104 -13.46 -5.16 -0.57
N PRO A 105 -14.62 -4.65 -0.97
CA PRO A 105 -15.69 -5.53 -1.43
C PRO A 105 -15.26 -6.23 -2.73
N VAL A 106 -15.66 -7.51 -2.90
CA VAL A 106 -15.35 -8.30 -4.11
C VAL A 106 -15.76 -7.59 -5.40
N SER A 107 -16.80 -6.77 -5.36
CA SER A 107 -17.27 -5.98 -6.51
C SER A 107 -16.25 -4.96 -7.02
N MET A 108 -15.23 -4.62 -6.22
CA MET A 108 -14.16 -3.70 -6.60
C MET A 108 -12.99 -4.37 -7.34
N LEU A 109 -13.01 -5.69 -7.47
CA LEU A 109 -11.88 -6.46 -8.01
C LEU A 109 -11.45 -5.98 -9.41
N GLU A 110 -12.38 -5.79 -10.33
CA GLU A 110 -12.06 -5.37 -11.70
C GLU A 110 -11.40 -3.98 -11.72
N GLU A 111 -11.96 -3.03 -10.99
CA GLU A 111 -11.39 -1.69 -10.86
C GLU A 111 -9.99 -1.74 -10.23
N TYR A 112 -9.83 -2.48 -9.13
CA TYR A 112 -8.57 -2.64 -8.43
C TYR A 112 -7.45 -3.19 -9.34
N LEU A 113 -7.72 -4.21 -10.13
CA LEU A 113 -6.73 -4.81 -11.05
C LEU A 113 -6.27 -3.87 -12.19
N THR A 114 -6.93 -2.74 -12.38
CA THR A 114 -6.54 -1.72 -13.35
C THR A 114 -5.70 -0.59 -12.77
N ARG A 115 -5.60 -0.48 -11.43
CA ARG A 115 -4.95 0.66 -10.76
C ARG A 115 -3.43 0.56 -10.75
N ASP A 116 -2.91 -0.55 -10.21
CA ASP A 116 -1.46 -0.76 -10.06
C ASP A 116 -1.09 -2.15 -10.57
N LYS A 117 0.07 -2.24 -11.22
CA LYS A 117 0.59 -3.50 -11.74
C LYS A 117 1.50 -4.22 -10.74
N LEU A 118 1.92 -3.56 -9.65
CA LEU A 118 2.68 -4.21 -8.57
C LEU A 118 1.76 -4.98 -7.64
N VAL A 119 1.01 -5.94 -8.21
CA VAL A 119 0.06 -6.80 -7.51
C VAL A 119 0.38 -8.27 -7.77
N LYS A 120 0.36 -9.07 -6.70
CA LYS A 120 0.47 -10.53 -6.74
C LYS A 120 -0.76 -11.16 -6.10
N ILE A 121 -1.39 -12.09 -6.81
CA ILE A 121 -2.51 -12.86 -6.26
C ILE A 121 -1.93 -13.95 -5.34
N MET A 122 -2.35 -13.93 -4.07
CA MET A 122 -1.93 -14.90 -3.06
C MET A 122 -2.97 -15.99 -2.83
N LEU A 123 -4.26 -15.65 -2.96
CA LEU A 123 -5.40 -16.57 -2.83
C LEU A 123 -6.55 -16.09 -3.73
N ASP A 124 -7.19 -17.00 -4.42
CA ASP A 124 -8.46 -16.80 -5.15
C ASP A 124 -9.32 -18.05 -4.99
N LYS A 125 -10.24 -18.05 -4.01
CA LYS A 125 -11.07 -19.20 -3.66
C LYS A 125 -12.07 -19.58 -4.75
N ASP A 126 -12.54 -18.56 -5.50
CA ASP A 126 -13.61 -18.74 -6.47
C ASP A 126 -13.10 -18.77 -7.91
N ASN A 127 -11.79 -18.69 -8.09
CA ASN A 127 -11.15 -18.59 -9.39
C ASN A 127 -11.79 -17.47 -10.25
N MET A 128 -11.94 -16.29 -9.63
CA MET A 128 -12.53 -15.10 -10.27
C MET A 128 -11.54 -14.44 -11.24
N ILE A 129 -10.25 -14.53 -10.96
CA ILE A 129 -9.18 -13.92 -11.76
C ILE A 129 -8.79 -14.91 -12.85
N LYS A 130 -9.16 -14.61 -14.11
CA LYS A 130 -8.97 -15.51 -15.25
C LYS A 130 -7.65 -15.34 -15.97
N THR A 131 -6.97 -14.21 -15.73
CA THR A 131 -5.70 -13.88 -16.39
C THR A 131 -4.59 -13.96 -15.36
N GLU A 132 -3.48 -14.55 -15.74
CA GLU A 132 -2.28 -14.53 -14.89
C GLU A 132 -1.80 -13.08 -14.73
N ILE A 133 -1.62 -12.66 -13.49
CA ILE A 133 -1.11 -11.34 -13.15
C ILE A 133 0.34 -11.48 -12.74
N VAL A 134 1.22 -10.89 -13.54
CA VAL A 134 2.66 -10.83 -13.26
C VAL A 134 2.97 -9.42 -12.78
N PRO A 135 3.44 -9.26 -11.52
CA PRO A 135 3.79 -7.94 -11.00
C PRO A 135 4.86 -7.26 -11.86
N THR A 136 4.64 -5.98 -12.18
CA THR A 136 5.60 -5.16 -12.92
C THR A 136 5.58 -3.72 -12.42
N ASP A 137 6.74 -3.08 -12.39
CA ASP A 137 6.93 -1.69 -12.00
C ASP A 137 6.99 -0.71 -13.19
N GLU A 138 6.51 -1.15 -14.37
CA GLU A 138 6.53 -0.33 -15.59
C GLU A 138 5.86 1.04 -15.43
N ASP A 139 4.81 1.12 -14.61
CA ASP A 139 4.07 2.36 -14.41
C ASP A 139 4.88 3.41 -13.62
N TYR A 140 5.93 2.97 -12.91
CA TYR A 140 6.84 3.80 -12.13
C TYR A 140 8.07 4.26 -12.93
N TYR A 141 8.25 3.79 -14.16
CA TYR A 141 9.40 4.17 -14.98
C TYR A 141 9.31 5.64 -15.37
N ILE A 142 10.45 6.32 -15.23
CA ILE A 142 10.61 7.70 -15.71
C ILE A 142 10.47 7.69 -17.22
N LYS A 143 9.41 8.33 -17.72
CA LYS A 143 9.19 8.48 -19.15
C LYS A 143 10.12 9.56 -19.71
N CYS A 144 10.70 9.31 -20.89
CA CYS A 144 11.50 10.33 -21.57
C CYS A 144 10.64 11.59 -21.78
N PRO A 145 11.07 12.76 -21.28
CA PRO A 145 10.32 13.98 -21.46
C PRO A 145 10.34 14.42 -22.92
N THR A 146 9.33 15.16 -23.35
CA THR A 146 9.41 15.95 -24.58
C THR A 146 10.40 17.10 -24.38
N GLU A 147 10.96 17.66 -25.47
CA GLU A 147 11.84 18.84 -25.43
C GLU A 147 11.20 19.98 -24.61
N ARG A 148 9.92 20.26 -24.85
CA ARG A 148 9.17 21.28 -24.11
C ARG A 148 9.09 21.00 -22.62
N LYS A 149 8.79 19.76 -22.21
CA LYS A 149 8.75 19.38 -20.80
C LYS A 149 10.11 19.48 -20.12
N PHE A 150 11.18 19.14 -20.84
CA PHE A 150 12.53 19.29 -20.35
C PHE A 150 12.87 20.75 -20.08
N ASP A 151 12.56 21.65 -21.03
CA ASP A 151 12.77 23.09 -20.87
C ASP A 151 11.96 23.65 -19.70
N ASP A 152 10.69 23.24 -19.57
CA ASP A 152 9.84 23.65 -18.45
C ASP A 152 10.44 23.21 -17.10
N CYS A 153 10.95 21.96 -17.01
CA CYS A 153 11.63 21.47 -15.80
C CYS A 153 12.90 22.26 -15.49
N CYS A 154 13.72 22.57 -16.50
CA CYS A 154 14.92 23.39 -16.32
C CYS A 154 14.57 24.80 -15.83
N ASN A 155 13.54 25.40 -16.40
CA ASN A 155 13.08 26.72 -16.00
C ASN A 155 12.58 26.73 -14.55
N GLU A 156 11.77 25.73 -14.17
CA GLU A 156 11.26 25.60 -12.79
C GLU A 156 12.39 25.35 -11.79
N PHE A 157 13.38 24.51 -12.13
CA PHE A 157 14.55 24.30 -11.28
C PHE A 157 15.26 25.62 -10.93
N TRP A 158 15.50 26.48 -11.93
CA TRP A 158 16.13 27.78 -11.70
C TRP A 158 15.23 28.73 -10.90
N ASN A 159 13.93 28.72 -11.13
CA ASN A 159 12.97 29.50 -10.37
C ASN A 159 12.98 29.10 -8.91
N VAL A 160 12.85 27.81 -8.60
CA VAL A 160 12.83 27.28 -7.22
C VAL A 160 14.17 27.52 -6.51
N ALA A 161 15.30 27.43 -7.18
CA ALA A 161 16.61 27.71 -6.59
C ALA A 161 16.68 29.12 -5.95
N THR A 162 15.90 30.08 -6.46
CA THR A 162 15.80 31.42 -5.85
C THR A 162 15.08 31.40 -4.50
N TYR A 163 14.08 30.52 -4.33
CA TYR A 163 13.36 30.36 -3.04
C TYR A 163 14.24 29.69 -2.00
N VAL A 164 14.99 28.66 -2.39
CA VAL A 164 15.99 28.01 -1.52
C VAL A 164 16.98 29.05 -1.02
N SER A 165 17.53 29.86 -1.94
CA SER A 165 18.49 30.91 -1.57
C SER A 165 17.91 31.94 -0.61
N LYS A 166 16.66 32.37 -0.82
CA LYS A 166 15.96 33.31 0.09
C LYS A 166 15.74 32.69 1.45
N GLY A 167 15.31 31.42 1.52
CA GLY A 167 15.11 30.68 2.78
C GLY A 167 16.41 30.61 3.59
N LEU A 168 17.51 30.22 2.96
CA LEU A 168 18.82 30.14 3.60
C LEU A 168 19.30 31.50 4.12
N LEU A 169 19.19 32.54 3.32
CA LEU A 169 19.61 33.92 3.71
C LEU A 169 18.76 34.49 4.87
N ARG A 170 17.52 34.07 5.01
CA ARG A 170 16.63 34.47 6.10
C ARG A 170 16.71 33.58 7.32
N GLY A 171 17.43 32.46 7.28
CA GLY A 171 17.46 31.46 8.34
C GLY A 171 16.15 30.64 8.44
N GLU A 172 15.32 30.66 7.40
CA GLU A 172 14.05 29.95 7.32
C GLU A 172 14.27 28.57 6.68
N ILE A 173 14.90 27.66 7.44
CA ILE A 173 15.32 26.34 6.90
C ILE A 173 14.13 25.53 6.39
N LEU A 174 13.01 25.50 7.09
CA LEU A 174 11.83 24.76 6.66
C LEU A 174 11.30 25.25 5.30
N PHE A 175 11.29 26.57 5.10
CA PHE A 175 10.91 27.18 3.80
C PHE A 175 11.91 26.85 2.69
N ALA A 176 13.19 26.59 3.03
CA ALA A 176 14.20 26.28 2.03
C ALA A 176 14.19 24.81 1.57
N ILE A 177 13.60 23.90 2.34
CA ILE A 177 13.55 22.46 2.04
C ILE A 177 12.18 21.98 1.60
N ASP A 178 11.13 22.81 1.69
CA ASP A 178 9.78 22.56 1.22
C ASP A 178 9.68 22.82 -0.30
#